data_a817a39579056fd340a821e433c18462
#
_entry.id   a817a39579056fd340a821e433c18462
#
_cell.length_a   1.000
_cell.length_b   1.000
_cell.length_c   1.000
_cell.angle_alpha   90.00
_cell.angle_beta   90.00
_cell.angle_gamma   90.00
#
_symmetry.space_group_name_H-M   'P 1'
#
loop_
_entity.id
_entity.type
_entity.pdbx_description
1 polymer ?
#
loop_
_entity_poly.entity_id
_entity_poly.type
_entity_poly.pdbx_seq_one_letter_code
_entity_poly.pdbx_strand_id
1 'polypeptide(L)'
;MEPNESILQKLLDIQSTLKVEKATWNKFGEFYYRSKEDILEAAKPLCHDRGLTLICDDEVTCLDNGWVYVTTTVTLTDVVTGEVVKAKASAREPESKPKMDSSQVSGSAASYAGKRALGNLFALDDTKDADAYDQTNAKQQGNREHQPPTDKPFIGACTVCGVQYQFQNAEQASNSVCTQCGNRVFEAV
;
A
#
# COMPACT_ATOMS: atom_id res chain seq x y z
N MET A 1 -13.95 35.36 5.14
CA MET A 1 -14.91 34.24 5.01
C MET A 1 -16.29 34.85 4.86
N GLU A 2 -16.98 34.58 3.77
CA GLU A 2 -18.36 34.95 3.58
C GLU A 2 -19.22 34.24 4.62
N PRO A 3 -20.09 34.94 5.38
CA PRO A 3 -20.79 34.37 6.52
C PRO A 3 -21.91 33.36 6.19
N ASN A 4 -22.01 32.90 4.96
CA ASN A 4 -23.12 32.05 4.51
C ASN A 4 -22.70 30.92 3.53
N GLU A 5 -21.44 30.48 3.59
CA GLU A 5 -20.98 29.37 2.76
C GLU A 5 -21.33 28.03 3.39
N SER A 6 -22.10 27.17 2.70
CA SER A 6 -22.49 25.85 3.20
C SER A 6 -21.28 24.92 3.34
N ILE A 7 -21.40 23.91 4.23
CA ILE A 7 -20.34 22.91 4.41
C ILE A 7 -20.01 22.17 3.08
N LEU A 8 -20.99 21.99 2.19
CA LEU A 8 -20.77 21.36 0.89
C LEU A 8 -19.93 22.25 -0.03
N GLN A 9 -20.10 23.58 0.02
CA GLN A 9 -19.27 24.49 -0.76
C GLN A 9 -17.83 24.50 -0.24
N LYS A 10 -17.64 24.53 1.08
CA LYS A 10 -16.33 24.40 1.73
C LYS A 10 -15.64 23.07 1.39
N LEU A 11 -16.38 21.96 1.38
CA LEU A 11 -15.86 20.66 0.99
C LEU A 11 -15.46 20.62 -0.48
N LEU A 12 -16.29 21.17 -1.38
CA LEU A 12 -15.99 21.27 -2.82
C LEU A 12 -14.66 22.00 -3.06
N ASP A 13 -14.44 23.10 -2.34
CA ASP A 13 -13.20 23.87 -2.43
C ASP A 13 -12.00 23.08 -1.92
N ILE A 14 -12.15 22.34 -0.79
CA ILE A 14 -11.11 21.42 -0.31
C ILE A 14 -10.81 20.34 -1.36
N GLN A 15 -11.83 19.68 -1.92
CA GLN A 15 -11.66 18.64 -2.94
C GLN A 15 -10.93 19.15 -4.19
N SER A 16 -11.13 20.42 -4.55
CA SER A 16 -10.46 21.03 -5.71
C SER A 16 -8.98 21.35 -5.47
N THR A 17 -8.63 21.65 -4.21
CA THR A 17 -7.28 22.15 -3.83
C THR A 17 -6.40 21.10 -3.18
N LEU A 18 -6.98 20.15 -2.45
CA LEU A 18 -6.22 19.14 -1.72
C LEU A 18 -5.45 18.22 -2.67
N LYS A 19 -4.14 18.22 -2.55
CA LYS A 19 -3.23 17.31 -3.24
C LYS A 19 -2.40 16.56 -2.21
N VAL A 20 -2.39 15.23 -2.32
CA VAL A 20 -1.58 14.35 -1.45
C VAL A 20 -0.81 13.40 -2.35
N GLU A 21 0.49 13.57 -2.41
CA GLU A 21 1.36 12.72 -3.23
C GLU A 21 1.49 11.32 -2.62
N LYS A 22 1.67 10.31 -3.49
CA LYS A 22 2.04 8.94 -3.08
C LYS A 22 3.57 8.91 -2.89
N ALA A 23 4.07 9.33 -1.73
CA ALA A 23 5.49 9.48 -1.43
C ALA A 23 6.09 8.31 -0.65
N THR A 24 5.28 7.50 0.03
CA THR A 24 5.75 6.37 0.85
C THR A 24 5.92 5.12 0.01
N TRP A 25 7.14 4.56 -0.02
CA TRP A 25 7.44 3.33 -0.75
C TRP A 25 7.07 2.08 0.04
N ASN A 26 6.24 1.22 -0.53
CA ASN A 26 5.95 -0.10 0.01
C ASN A 26 6.93 -1.12 -0.59
N LYS A 27 7.88 -1.61 0.24
CA LYS A 27 8.91 -2.58 -0.18
C LYS A 27 8.35 -3.97 -0.53
N PHE A 28 7.17 -4.32 0.00
CA PHE A 28 6.57 -5.64 -0.23
C PHE A 28 5.74 -5.69 -1.51
N GLY A 29 5.04 -4.59 -1.84
CA GLY A 29 4.21 -4.49 -3.02
C GLY A 29 4.86 -3.73 -4.18
N GLU A 30 6.07 -3.19 -3.98
CA GLU A 30 6.83 -2.42 -4.98
C GLU A 30 6.03 -1.27 -5.61
N PHE A 31 5.29 -0.52 -4.79
CA PHE A 31 4.53 0.65 -5.22
C PHE A 31 4.61 1.80 -4.21
N TYR A 32 4.38 3.03 -4.71
CA TYR A 32 4.22 4.21 -3.86
C TYR A 32 2.77 4.36 -3.40
N TYR A 33 2.57 4.67 -2.13
CA TYR A 33 1.26 4.96 -1.56
C TYR A 33 1.32 6.22 -0.68
N ARG A 34 0.14 6.75 -0.32
CA ARG A 34 -0.03 7.77 0.73
C ARG A 34 -0.62 7.10 1.96
N SER A 35 -0.15 7.49 3.14
CA SER A 35 -0.68 7.02 4.41
C SER A 35 -1.95 7.78 4.82
N LYS A 36 -2.65 7.30 5.87
CA LYS A 36 -3.75 8.04 6.52
C LYS A 36 -3.23 9.37 7.05
N GLU A 37 -2.04 9.36 7.62
CA GLU A 37 -1.36 10.50 8.22
C GLU A 37 -1.03 11.57 7.18
N ASP A 38 -0.52 11.20 6.00
CA ASP A 38 -0.24 12.13 4.91
C ASP A 38 -1.50 12.91 4.48
N ILE A 39 -2.64 12.21 4.41
CA ILE A 39 -3.92 12.84 4.05
C ILE A 39 -4.37 13.80 5.15
N LEU A 40 -4.28 13.38 6.41
CA LEU A 40 -4.66 14.21 7.55
C LEU A 40 -3.81 15.47 7.64
N GLU A 41 -2.49 15.36 7.50
CA GLU A 41 -1.59 16.52 7.56
C GLU A 41 -1.86 17.51 6.42
N ALA A 42 -2.15 17.04 5.22
CA ALA A 42 -2.49 17.91 4.10
C ALA A 42 -3.89 18.55 4.24
N ALA A 43 -4.86 17.85 4.83
CA ALA A 43 -6.23 18.33 4.97
C ALA A 43 -6.41 19.32 6.14
N LYS A 44 -5.66 19.16 7.25
CA LYS A 44 -5.79 19.99 8.45
C LYS A 44 -5.76 21.50 8.18
N PRO A 45 -4.76 22.06 7.47
CA PRO A 45 -4.73 23.50 7.21
C PRO A 45 -5.95 23.96 6.39
N LEU A 46 -6.36 23.18 5.40
CA LEU A 46 -7.51 23.52 4.56
C LEU A 46 -8.83 23.50 5.35
N CYS A 47 -8.99 22.56 6.27
CA CYS A 47 -10.13 22.49 7.18
C CYS A 47 -10.11 23.65 8.16
N HIS A 48 -8.95 23.94 8.79
CA HIS A 48 -8.80 25.04 9.74
C HIS A 48 -9.18 26.38 9.11
N ASP A 49 -8.69 26.68 7.94
CA ASP A 49 -8.92 27.98 7.25
C ASP A 49 -10.40 28.19 6.89
N ARG A 50 -11.19 27.08 6.81
CA ARG A 50 -12.63 27.10 6.50
C ARG A 50 -13.54 26.90 7.72
N GLY A 51 -12.95 26.84 8.92
CA GLY A 51 -13.69 26.62 10.16
C GLY A 51 -14.37 25.26 10.21
N LEU A 52 -13.66 24.21 9.76
CA LEU A 52 -14.13 22.83 9.76
C LEU A 52 -13.31 21.98 10.73
N THR A 53 -13.97 21.09 11.46
CA THR A 53 -13.31 20.02 12.22
C THR A 53 -13.36 18.71 11.47
N LEU A 54 -12.31 17.90 11.60
CA LEU A 54 -12.18 16.59 10.96
C LEU A 54 -11.93 15.54 12.05
N ILE A 55 -12.83 14.55 12.17
CA ILE A 55 -12.74 13.46 13.14
C ILE A 55 -12.78 12.13 12.37
N CYS A 56 -11.87 11.22 12.74
CA CYS A 56 -11.88 9.83 12.30
C CYS A 56 -12.25 8.95 13.49
N ASP A 57 -13.32 8.19 13.37
CA ASP A 57 -13.84 7.28 14.39
C ASP A 57 -13.84 5.85 13.85
N ASP A 58 -13.22 4.92 14.59
CA ASP A 58 -13.05 3.53 14.19
C ASP A 58 -13.99 2.63 14.99
N GLU A 59 -14.81 1.83 14.32
CA GLU A 59 -15.71 0.83 14.88
C GLU A 59 -15.27 -0.57 14.44
N VAL A 60 -15.23 -1.51 15.38
CA VAL A 60 -14.90 -2.92 15.08
C VAL A 60 -16.18 -3.74 15.10
N THR A 61 -16.44 -4.48 14.04
CA THR A 61 -17.58 -5.36 13.88
C THR A 61 -17.13 -6.80 13.62
N CYS A 62 -17.59 -7.74 14.44
CA CYS A 62 -17.42 -9.18 14.18
C CYS A 62 -18.70 -9.73 13.57
N LEU A 63 -18.60 -10.39 12.41
CA LEU A 63 -19.71 -11.05 11.75
C LEU A 63 -19.91 -12.48 12.29
N ASP A 64 -21.12 -13.05 12.07
CA ASP A 64 -21.47 -14.41 12.52
C ASP A 64 -20.53 -15.50 12.01
N ASN A 65 -19.87 -15.28 10.88
CA ASN A 65 -18.87 -16.19 10.30
C ASN A 65 -17.45 -16.00 10.88
N GLY A 66 -17.30 -15.18 11.93
CA GLY A 66 -16.03 -14.90 12.60
C GLY A 66 -15.17 -13.85 11.88
N TRP A 67 -15.62 -13.25 10.79
CA TRP A 67 -14.87 -12.20 10.13
C TRP A 67 -14.97 -10.87 10.89
N VAL A 68 -13.81 -10.26 11.12
CA VAL A 68 -13.71 -8.97 11.79
C VAL A 68 -13.46 -7.87 10.75
N TYR A 69 -14.22 -6.78 10.87
CA TYR A 69 -14.06 -5.58 10.06
C TYR A 69 -13.81 -4.37 10.96
N VAL A 70 -12.88 -3.55 10.56
CA VAL A 70 -12.71 -2.19 11.11
C VAL A 70 -13.33 -1.22 10.11
N THR A 71 -14.30 -0.44 10.58
CA THR A 71 -14.96 0.60 9.79
C THR A 71 -14.57 1.95 10.33
N THR A 72 -13.91 2.76 9.53
CA THR A 72 -13.62 4.16 9.86
C THR A 72 -14.72 5.05 9.30
N THR A 73 -15.32 5.88 10.15
CA THR A 73 -16.19 7.00 9.77
C THR A 73 -15.42 8.29 9.90
N VAL A 74 -15.26 9.00 8.80
CA VAL A 74 -14.69 10.34 8.77
C VAL A 74 -15.83 11.35 8.80
N THR A 75 -15.81 12.25 9.78
CA THR A 75 -16.81 13.27 9.99
C THR A 75 -16.18 14.65 9.83
N LEU A 76 -16.70 15.43 8.89
CA LEU A 76 -16.39 16.84 8.70
C LEU A 76 -17.54 17.66 9.28
N THR A 77 -17.24 18.60 10.19
CA THR A 77 -18.26 19.41 10.86
C THR A 77 -17.89 20.89 10.72
N ASP A 78 -18.85 21.71 10.31
CA ASP A 78 -18.74 23.16 10.33
C ASP A 78 -18.91 23.67 11.76
N VAL A 79 -17.91 24.37 12.29
CA VAL A 79 -17.90 24.83 13.69
C VAL A 79 -18.90 25.97 13.95
N VAL A 80 -19.37 26.66 12.91
CA VAL A 80 -20.32 27.78 13.03
C VAL A 80 -21.75 27.31 12.86
N THR A 81 -22.02 26.49 11.82
CA THR A 81 -23.39 26.06 11.50
C THR A 81 -23.78 24.75 12.16
N GLY A 82 -22.81 23.93 12.57
CA GLY A 82 -23.03 22.58 13.04
C GLY A 82 -23.39 21.57 11.93
N GLU A 83 -23.38 21.99 10.65
CA GLU A 83 -23.59 21.07 9.54
C GLU A 83 -22.52 20.00 9.47
N VAL A 84 -22.90 18.80 9.03
CA VAL A 84 -22.02 17.62 9.04
C VAL A 84 -22.05 16.91 7.70
N VAL A 85 -20.87 16.53 7.21
CA VAL A 85 -20.68 15.59 6.08
C VAL A 85 -19.89 14.40 6.56
N LYS A 86 -20.29 13.19 6.16
CA LYS A 86 -19.62 11.96 6.57
C LYS A 86 -19.27 11.09 5.36
N ALA A 87 -18.14 10.43 5.46
CA ALA A 87 -17.77 9.31 4.59
C ALA A 87 -17.26 8.15 5.43
N LYS A 88 -17.45 6.92 4.97
CA LYS A 88 -16.96 5.74 5.68
C LYS A 88 -16.36 4.72 4.71
N ALA A 89 -15.45 3.93 5.23
CA ALA A 89 -14.93 2.76 4.55
C ALA A 89 -14.56 1.68 5.55
N SER A 90 -14.59 0.43 5.11
CA SER A 90 -14.27 -0.70 5.96
C SER A 90 -13.06 -1.47 5.41
N ALA A 91 -12.27 -2.06 6.30
CA ALA A 91 -11.22 -3.00 5.98
C ALA A 91 -11.41 -4.27 6.79
N ARG A 92 -11.19 -5.43 6.16
CA ARG A 92 -11.19 -6.71 6.89
C ARG A 92 -9.91 -6.83 7.70
N GLU A 93 -10.07 -7.19 8.97
CA GLU A 93 -8.96 -7.60 9.82
C GLU A 93 -8.69 -9.09 9.61
N PRO A 94 -7.50 -9.51 9.16
CA PRO A 94 -7.14 -10.92 9.10
C PRO A 94 -6.90 -11.47 10.51
N GLU A 95 -7.13 -12.76 10.74
CA GLU A 95 -6.89 -13.41 12.03
C GLU A 95 -5.44 -13.27 12.51
N SER A 96 -4.49 -13.25 11.58
CA SER A 96 -3.08 -13.05 11.86
C SER A 96 -2.34 -12.48 10.65
N LYS A 97 -1.24 -11.80 10.92
CA LYS A 97 -0.24 -11.41 9.90
C LYS A 97 1.16 -11.83 10.38
N PRO A 98 2.01 -12.36 9.51
CA PRO A 98 3.40 -12.68 9.86
C PRO A 98 4.12 -11.48 10.47
N LYS A 99 4.80 -11.67 11.61
CA LYS A 99 5.59 -10.66 12.31
C LYS A 99 4.79 -9.48 12.89
N MET A 100 3.48 -9.63 13.06
CA MET A 100 2.62 -8.63 13.72
C MET A 100 1.94 -9.26 14.94
N ASP A 101 1.84 -8.52 16.04
CA ASP A 101 0.96 -8.86 17.15
C ASP A 101 -0.50 -8.46 16.84
N SER A 102 -1.45 -8.88 17.68
CA SER A 102 -2.87 -8.62 17.48
C SER A 102 -3.21 -7.13 17.39
N SER A 103 -2.57 -6.30 18.22
CA SER A 103 -2.80 -4.84 18.20
C SER A 103 -2.29 -4.20 16.91
N GLN A 104 -1.15 -4.67 16.39
CA GLN A 104 -0.62 -4.21 15.10
C GLN A 104 -1.50 -4.65 13.93
N VAL A 105 -2.13 -5.83 14.01
CA VAL A 105 -3.06 -6.31 12.99
C VAL A 105 -4.29 -5.41 12.92
N SER A 106 -4.93 -5.12 14.06
CA SER A 106 -6.07 -4.20 14.16
C SER A 106 -5.71 -2.79 13.71
N GLY A 107 -4.58 -2.25 14.18
CA GLY A 107 -4.09 -0.94 13.76
C GLY A 107 -3.84 -0.83 12.25
N SER A 108 -3.35 -1.90 11.63
CA SER A 108 -3.17 -1.98 10.17
C SER A 108 -4.51 -1.92 9.43
N ALA A 109 -5.54 -2.61 9.91
CA ALA A 109 -6.88 -2.57 9.32
C ALA A 109 -7.52 -1.18 9.48
N ALA A 110 -7.40 -0.56 10.67
CA ALA A 110 -7.87 0.80 10.94
C ALA A 110 -7.18 1.85 10.05
N SER A 111 -5.86 1.77 9.90
CA SER A 111 -5.13 2.67 8.99
C SER A 111 -5.61 2.54 7.54
N TYR A 112 -5.89 1.31 7.08
CA TYR A 112 -6.38 1.07 5.72
C TYR A 112 -7.81 1.58 5.53
N ALA A 113 -8.72 1.30 6.48
CA ALA A 113 -10.09 1.82 6.47
C ALA A 113 -10.11 3.36 6.49
N GLY A 114 -9.32 3.97 7.39
CA GLY A 114 -9.23 5.43 7.53
C GLY A 114 -8.69 6.11 6.28
N LYS A 115 -7.65 5.56 5.64
CA LYS A 115 -7.13 6.06 4.38
C LYS A 115 -8.21 6.08 3.28
N ARG A 116 -8.98 5.00 3.15
CA ARG A 116 -10.07 4.92 2.17
C ARG A 116 -11.23 5.87 2.50
N ALA A 117 -11.61 5.98 3.78
CA ALA A 117 -12.67 6.88 4.20
C ALA A 117 -12.32 8.36 3.92
N LEU A 118 -11.07 8.77 4.22
CA LEU A 118 -10.55 10.09 3.88
C LEU A 118 -10.49 10.33 2.37
N GLY A 119 -10.03 9.32 1.61
CA GLY A 119 -10.03 9.36 0.15
C GLY A 119 -11.43 9.56 -0.43
N ASN A 120 -12.43 8.88 0.11
CA ASN A 120 -13.83 9.03 -0.28
C ASN A 120 -14.39 10.44 0.06
N LEU A 121 -14.06 10.97 1.25
CA LEU A 121 -14.52 12.30 1.67
C LEU A 121 -13.96 13.40 0.79
N PHE A 122 -12.66 13.35 0.54
CA PHE A 122 -11.95 14.40 -0.20
C PHE A 122 -11.83 14.13 -1.70
N ALA A 123 -12.50 13.10 -2.22
CA ALA A 123 -12.45 12.69 -3.64
C ALA A 123 -11.01 12.59 -4.18
N LEU A 124 -10.10 12.01 -3.37
CA LEU A 124 -8.71 11.84 -3.75
C LEU A 124 -8.60 10.79 -4.85
N ASP A 125 -8.00 11.19 -5.96
CA ASP A 125 -7.78 10.31 -7.11
C ASP A 125 -6.73 9.23 -6.82
N ASP A 126 -7.11 7.98 -7.03
CA ASP A 126 -6.25 6.80 -6.94
C ASP A 126 -5.87 6.23 -8.32
N THR A 127 -5.64 7.12 -9.31
CA THR A 127 -5.37 6.81 -10.72
C THR A 127 -4.27 5.76 -10.99
N LYS A 128 -3.53 5.33 -9.96
CA LYS A 128 -2.69 4.13 -10.01
C LYS A 128 -3.15 3.18 -8.91
N ASP A 129 -4.27 2.52 -9.16
CA ASP A 129 -4.81 1.52 -8.25
C ASP A 129 -3.85 0.33 -8.17
N ALA A 130 -3.52 -0.11 -6.95
CA ALA A 130 -2.72 -1.32 -6.75
C ALA A 130 -3.43 -2.55 -7.36
N ASP A 131 -4.76 -2.53 -7.44
CA ASP A 131 -5.57 -3.59 -8.05
C ASP A 131 -5.40 -3.64 -9.59
N ALA A 132 -4.94 -2.58 -10.23
CA ALA A 132 -4.61 -2.58 -11.66
C ALA A 132 -3.32 -3.38 -11.98
N TYR A 133 -2.49 -3.67 -10.97
CA TYR A 133 -1.27 -4.47 -11.15
C TYR A 133 -1.52 -5.98 -11.21
N ASP A 134 -2.66 -6.47 -10.69
CA ASP A 134 -2.91 -7.92 -10.62
C ASP A 134 -3.29 -8.58 -11.95
N GLN A 135 -3.76 -7.83 -12.93
CA GLN A 135 -4.24 -8.45 -14.18
C GLN A 135 -3.16 -8.64 -15.26
N THR A 136 -2.04 -7.94 -15.17
CA THR A 136 -0.93 -8.11 -16.13
C THR A 136 0.13 -9.10 -15.66
N ASN A 137 0.29 -9.32 -14.35
CA ASN A 137 1.26 -10.25 -13.79
C ASN A 137 0.77 -11.70 -13.71
N ALA A 138 -0.54 -11.95 -13.72
CA ALA A 138 -1.09 -13.31 -13.72
C ALA A 138 -0.79 -14.08 -15.03
N LYS A 139 -0.43 -13.40 -16.13
CA LYS A 139 -0.02 -14.04 -17.39
C LYS A 139 1.49 -14.25 -17.54
N GLN A 140 2.30 -13.71 -16.61
CA GLN A 140 3.77 -13.88 -16.64
C GLN A 140 4.32 -14.79 -15.52
N GLN A 141 3.48 -15.28 -14.60
CA GLN A 141 3.92 -16.25 -13.59
C GLN A 141 4.02 -17.70 -14.11
N GLY A 142 3.80 -17.92 -15.40
CA GLY A 142 3.95 -19.24 -16.05
C GLY A 142 5.38 -19.62 -16.44
N ASN A 143 6.39 -18.76 -16.31
CA ASN A 143 7.77 -19.09 -16.68
C ASN A 143 8.79 -18.16 -16.01
N ARG A 144 8.79 -18.04 -14.68
CA ARG A 144 9.97 -17.55 -13.96
C ARG A 144 10.72 -18.78 -13.45
N GLU A 145 11.65 -19.24 -14.26
CA GLU A 145 12.80 -19.99 -13.76
C GLU A 145 13.40 -19.23 -12.58
N HIS A 146 13.69 -19.97 -11.52
CA HIS A 146 14.31 -19.50 -10.28
C HIS A 146 15.60 -18.73 -10.60
N GLN A 147 15.56 -17.40 -10.71
CA GLN A 147 16.78 -16.61 -10.66
C GLN A 147 17.21 -16.48 -9.19
N PRO A 148 18.39 -16.96 -8.81
CA PRO A 148 18.91 -16.78 -7.46
C PRO A 148 19.11 -15.30 -7.16
N PRO A 149 18.98 -14.88 -5.90
CA PRO A 149 19.18 -13.48 -5.49
C PRO A 149 20.60 -13.03 -5.90
N THR A 150 20.69 -11.89 -6.57
CA THR A 150 21.87 -11.37 -7.27
C THR A 150 23.11 -11.10 -6.40
N ASP A 151 22.98 -11.12 -5.06
CA ASP A 151 24.04 -10.72 -4.13
C ASP A 151 24.39 -11.76 -3.06
N LYS A 152 24.01 -13.05 -3.22
CA LYS A 152 24.38 -14.09 -2.27
C LYS A 152 25.20 -15.19 -2.96
N PRO A 153 26.23 -15.74 -2.27
CA PRO A 153 26.96 -16.90 -2.75
C PRO A 153 26.03 -18.10 -2.96
N PHE A 154 26.19 -18.79 -4.08
CA PHE A 154 25.43 -19.99 -4.40
C PHE A 154 26.31 -21.01 -5.13
N ILE A 155 25.86 -22.26 -5.14
CA ILE A 155 26.49 -23.35 -5.90
C ILE A 155 25.75 -23.46 -7.24
N GLY A 156 26.48 -23.36 -8.35
CA GLY A 156 25.96 -23.57 -9.70
C GLY A 156 26.60 -24.77 -10.36
N ALA A 157 25.79 -25.62 -10.97
CA ALA A 157 26.25 -26.76 -11.77
C ALA A 157 26.34 -26.40 -13.24
N CYS A 158 27.42 -26.81 -13.90
CA CYS A 158 27.55 -26.66 -15.36
C CYS A 158 26.47 -27.50 -16.07
N THR A 159 25.68 -26.89 -16.94
CA THR A 159 24.58 -27.56 -17.67
C THR A 159 25.03 -28.63 -18.65
N VAL A 160 26.31 -28.69 -18.99
CA VAL A 160 26.88 -29.69 -19.95
C VAL A 160 27.54 -30.86 -19.25
N CYS A 161 28.38 -30.63 -18.22
CA CYS A 161 29.15 -31.70 -17.58
C CYS A 161 28.80 -31.93 -16.10
N GLY A 162 27.88 -31.14 -15.51
CA GLY A 162 27.40 -31.30 -14.14
C GLY A 162 28.39 -30.87 -13.05
N VAL A 163 29.59 -30.41 -13.41
CA VAL A 163 30.58 -29.96 -12.41
C VAL A 163 30.06 -28.73 -11.67
N GLN A 164 30.15 -28.77 -10.34
CA GLN A 164 29.65 -27.72 -9.46
C GLN A 164 30.74 -26.70 -9.13
N TYR A 165 30.34 -25.43 -9.08
CA TYR A 165 31.19 -24.29 -8.74
C TYR A 165 30.50 -23.41 -7.71
N GLN A 166 31.27 -22.81 -6.82
CA GLN A 166 30.75 -21.81 -5.88
C GLN A 166 30.92 -20.42 -6.44
N PHE A 167 29.81 -19.70 -6.60
CA PHE A 167 29.79 -18.32 -7.09
C PHE A 167 29.41 -17.36 -5.95
N GLN A 168 30.01 -16.17 -5.95
CA GLN A 168 29.70 -15.12 -4.95
C GLN A 168 28.39 -14.41 -5.30
N ASN A 169 28.03 -14.33 -6.58
CA ASN A 169 26.80 -13.72 -7.09
C ASN A 169 26.50 -14.22 -8.53
N ALA A 170 25.33 -13.86 -9.06
CA ALA A 170 24.90 -14.26 -10.40
C ALA A 170 25.76 -13.64 -11.52
N GLU A 171 26.32 -12.46 -11.32
CA GLU A 171 27.20 -11.79 -12.28
C GLU A 171 28.51 -12.58 -12.46
N GLN A 172 29.09 -13.09 -11.38
CA GLN A 172 30.27 -13.96 -11.43
C GLN A 172 29.97 -15.24 -12.21
N ALA A 173 28.81 -15.86 -11.99
CA ALA A 173 28.41 -17.07 -12.72
C ALA A 173 28.27 -16.80 -14.21
N SER A 174 27.63 -15.69 -14.60
CA SER A 174 27.42 -15.29 -15.99
C SER A 174 28.73 -15.00 -16.75
N ASN A 175 29.77 -14.53 -16.04
CA ASN A 175 31.07 -14.21 -16.59
C ASN A 175 32.07 -15.39 -16.50
N SER A 176 31.68 -16.51 -15.89
CA SER A 176 32.55 -17.67 -15.68
C SER A 176 32.47 -18.68 -16.84
N VAL A 177 33.53 -19.48 -16.97
CA VAL A 177 33.62 -20.57 -17.91
C VAL A 177 33.93 -21.87 -17.18
N CYS A 178 33.19 -22.92 -17.48
CA CYS A 178 33.49 -24.24 -16.93
C CYS A 178 34.87 -24.71 -17.34
N THR A 179 35.75 -24.93 -16.38
CA THR A 179 37.15 -25.35 -16.65
C THR A 179 37.24 -26.77 -17.23
N GLN A 180 36.17 -27.58 -17.08
CA GLN A 180 36.14 -28.95 -17.55
C GLN A 180 35.71 -29.07 -19.00
N CYS A 181 34.72 -28.27 -19.46
CA CYS A 181 34.15 -28.42 -20.82
C CYS A 181 34.01 -27.11 -21.60
N GLY A 182 34.41 -25.95 -21.04
CA GLY A 182 34.35 -24.66 -21.71
C GLY A 182 32.96 -24.04 -21.80
N ASN A 183 31.92 -24.65 -21.22
CA ASN A 183 30.56 -24.11 -21.20
C ASN A 183 30.47 -22.84 -20.30
N ARG A 184 29.53 -21.94 -20.65
CA ARG A 184 29.28 -20.67 -19.92
C ARG A 184 27.94 -20.62 -19.21
N VAL A 185 27.17 -21.71 -19.21
CA VAL A 185 25.84 -21.76 -18.59
C VAL A 185 25.89 -22.63 -17.35
N PHE A 186 25.44 -22.06 -16.22
CA PHE A 186 25.37 -22.71 -14.93
C PHE A 186 23.95 -22.56 -14.36
N GLU A 187 23.45 -23.62 -13.73
CA GLU A 187 22.15 -23.64 -13.03
C GLU A 187 22.40 -23.75 -11.53
N ALA A 188 21.60 -23.06 -10.72
CA ALA A 188 21.68 -23.15 -9.26
C ALA A 188 21.26 -24.54 -8.78
N VAL A 189 22.01 -25.12 -7.85
CA VAL A 189 21.79 -26.44 -7.25
C VAL A 189 21.37 -26.29 -5.78
#